data_378a86f35bbce2768e144a60ef8d2b9e
#
_entry.id   378a86f35bbce2768e144a60ef8d2b9e
#
_cell.length_a   1.000
_cell.length_b   1.000
_cell.length_c   1.000
_cell.angle_alpha   90.00
_cell.angle_beta   90.00
_cell.angle_gamma   90.00
#
_symmetry.space_group_name_H-M   'P 1'
#
loop_
_entity.id
_entity.type
_entity.pdbx_description
1 polymer ?
#
loop_
_entity_poly.entity_id
_entity_poly.type
_entity_poly.pdbx_seq_one_letter_code
_entity_poly.pdbx_strand_id
1 'polypeptide(L)'
;MAGNLRHWKERNGRFSARIVIPPQLRPYLDNRAELEIQLGGDRRTALRNHAAAVASMQRQIGLARQKHEAATGQRPKAPSYPLTAQQIALRDYQSQIAFDAEIRAHDPRYASIDPDPAHDAQPYRDGFAGKLSDDELEELVGARIELARLAGNSDAVKGTPEWRALAHALCISSYEAVARRYERNDGDFTGEPAHPLLASAAPIAEDQPEPVTFDSIIDDEVKRRARGKDAKPLPDRTVKKYRDDCAAFAKWRKSKDAQTVTAAEGKAWIEALQDKGELGNRTIKTKLQNVRTVINWGRSNDPANFLPAGNPLTGVKLPDFITTPSHLRAYTMDEARKVLAAARKEEKALYRWIPWLCAYSGMRVSEAGSLRKEDFFKVGERWFWKVTTAGGRKLKNASSERRIPVHPALIAEGLIEFVEAAPAGRLFRGDTKDEIDVQPRISTWVRGLITLEEHTELSPNHGWRHLFEDLCRRDRVPEEARHYITGRTDGNSQELYGRSEVMLPGLADAMEHIKPIPIDHK
;
A
#
# COMPACT_ATOMS: atom_id res chain seq x y z
N MET A 1 40.41 29.61 -10.83
CA MET A 1 40.34 28.31 -11.54
C MET A 1 38.97 28.22 -12.17
N ALA A 2 38.85 28.15 -13.48
CA ALA A 2 37.55 28.10 -14.17
C ALA A 2 36.96 26.71 -13.91
N GLY A 3 35.87 26.63 -13.14
CA GLY A 3 35.12 25.41 -12.94
C GLY A 3 34.69 24.83 -14.29
N ASN A 4 34.65 23.52 -14.42
CA ASN A 4 34.20 22.79 -15.62
C ASN A 4 32.73 23.17 -15.86
N LEU A 5 32.48 24.05 -16.85
CA LEU A 5 31.13 24.39 -17.28
C LEU A 5 30.42 23.11 -17.78
N ARG A 6 29.27 22.79 -17.17
CA ARG A 6 28.46 21.64 -17.57
C ARG A 6 28.03 21.79 -19.05
N HIS A 7 28.10 20.70 -19.80
CA HIS A 7 27.80 20.69 -21.25
C HIS A 7 28.80 21.44 -22.14
N TRP A 8 29.93 21.87 -21.61
CA TRP A 8 30.99 22.53 -22.37
C TRP A 8 31.95 21.49 -22.95
N LYS A 9 32.28 21.64 -24.24
CA LYS A 9 33.26 20.80 -24.93
C LYS A 9 34.21 21.70 -25.70
N GLU A 10 35.49 21.43 -25.53
CA GLU A 10 36.56 22.08 -26.29
C GLU A 10 37.34 21.03 -27.08
N ARG A 11 37.51 21.26 -28.37
CA ARG A 11 38.32 20.39 -29.23
C ARG A 11 38.99 21.23 -30.31
N ASN A 12 40.32 21.12 -30.43
CA ASN A 12 41.16 21.79 -31.43
C ASN A 12 40.89 23.33 -31.50
N GLY A 13 40.81 23.99 -30.34
CA GLY A 13 40.58 25.44 -30.28
C GLY A 13 39.15 25.89 -30.69
N ARG A 14 38.22 24.97 -30.84
CA ARG A 14 36.80 25.26 -31.06
C ARG A 14 35.96 24.84 -29.88
N PHE A 15 34.96 25.64 -29.60
CA PHE A 15 34.06 25.45 -28.45
C PHE A 15 32.67 25.01 -28.91
N SER A 16 32.06 24.07 -28.21
CA SER A 16 30.68 23.63 -28.45
C SER A 16 29.96 23.36 -27.13
N ALA A 17 28.66 23.48 -27.15
CA ALA A 17 27.79 22.97 -26.11
C ALA A 17 27.25 21.59 -26.54
N ARG A 18 27.24 20.60 -25.62
CA ARG A 18 26.87 19.21 -25.94
C ARG A 18 25.98 18.61 -24.84
N ILE A 19 24.87 17.98 -25.24
CA ILE A 19 23.98 17.23 -24.34
C ILE A 19 23.72 15.85 -24.94
N VAL A 20 23.88 14.79 -24.15
CA VAL A 20 23.55 13.41 -24.53
C VAL A 20 22.04 13.20 -24.48
N ILE A 21 21.49 12.61 -25.52
CA ILE A 21 20.04 12.30 -25.59
C ILE A 21 19.77 10.94 -24.98
N PRO A 22 18.85 10.83 -23.99
CA PRO A 22 18.39 9.54 -23.46
C PRO A 22 17.89 8.62 -24.57
N PRO A 23 18.21 7.31 -24.55
CA PRO A 23 17.88 6.39 -25.64
C PRO A 23 16.42 6.42 -26.08
N GLN A 24 15.48 6.49 -25.11
CA GLN A 24 14.03 6.53 -25.36
C GLN A 24 13.54 7.79 -26.09
N LEU A 25 14.32 8.87 -26.09
CA LEU A 25 13.97 10.13 -26.75
C LEU A 25 14.59 10.27 -28.14
N ARG A 26 15.55 9.43 -28.50
CA ARG A 26 16.26 9.50 -29.81
C ARG A 26 15.34 9.40 -31.03
N PRO A 27 14.28 8.53 -31.03
CA PRO A 27 13.35 8.47 -32.15
C PRO A 27 12.63 9.79 -32.46
N TYR A 28 12.53 10.69 -31.47
CA TYR A 28 11.88 12.00 -31.60
C TYR A 28 12.87 13.14 -31.94
N LEU A 29 14.16 12.82 -32.07
CA LEU A 29 15.26 13.75 -32.37
C LEU A 29 16.18 13.18 -33.45
N ASP A 30 15.59 12.70 -34.54
CA ASP A 30 16.28 12.15 -35.72
C ASP A 30 17.26 11.02 -35.39
N ASN A 31 16.96 10.22 -34.38
CA ASN A 31 17.81 9.14 -33.84
C ASN A 31 19.23 9.57 -33.44
N ARG A 32 19.44 10.85 -33.14
CA ARG A 32 20.73 11.35 -32.68
C ARG A 32 21.02 10.86 -31.27
N ALA A 33 22.30 10.54 -31.02
CA ALA A 33 22.76 10.16 -29.69
C ALA A 33 23.01 11.39 -28.78
N GLU A 34 23.26 12.55 -29.39
CA GLU A 34 23.59 13.81 -28.71
C GLU A 34 23.17 15.02 -29.54
N LEU A 35 22.94 16.13 -28.87
CA LEU A 35 22.83 17.46 -29.46
C LEU A 35 24.13 18.19 -29.23
N GLU A 36 24.67 18.82 -30.29
CA GLU A 36 25.87 19.65 -30.20
C GLU A 36 25.63 20.95 -30.98
N ILE A 37 25.92 22.09 -30.37
CA ILE A 37 25.85 23.42 -30.97
C ILE A 37 27.22 24.03 -30.92
N GLN A 38 27.74 24.43 -32.11
CA GLN A 38 29.03 25.09 -32.22
C GLN A 38 28.95 26.51 -31.67
N LEU A 39 29.91 26.88 -30.84
CA LEU A 39 29.98 28.20 -30.20
C LEU A 39 31.07 29.09 -30.78
N GLY A 40 31.85 28.55 -31.71
CA GLY A 40 32.95 29.28 -32.39
C GLY A 40 34.34 29.00 -31.82
N GLY A 41 35.35 29.76 -32.29
CA GLY A 41 36.75 29.62 -31.84
C GLY A 41 37.19 30.65 -30.79
N ASP A 42 36.40 31.72 -30.58
CA ASP A 42 36.72 32.69 -29.51
C ASP A 42 36.05 32.32 -28.18
N ARG A 43 36.86 32.10 -27.17
CA ARG A 43 36.40 31.63 -25.85
C ARG A 43 35.41 32.58 -25.17
N ARG A 44 35.62 33.89 -25.31
CA ARG A 44 34.78 34.91 -24.65
C ARG A 44 33.37 34.93 -25.26
N THR A 45 33.32 34.87 -26.59
CA THR A 45 32.07 34.77 -27.35
C THR A 45 31.38 33.45 -27.11
N ALA A 46 32.12 32.32 -27.03
CA ALA A 46 31.59 31.00 -26.75
C ALA A 46 30.96 30.93 -25.36
N LEU A 47 31.59 31.50 -24.31
CA LEU A 47 31.04 31.59 -22.96
C LEU A 47 29.74 32.40 -22.93
N ARG A 48 29.66 33.51 -23.65
CA ARG A 48 28.45 34.33 -23.72
C ARG A 48 27.29 33.59 -24.36
N ASN A 49 27.56 32.78 -25.41
CA ASN A 49 26.55 32.06 -26.19
C ASN A 49 26.20 30.68 -25.58
N HIS A 50 27.00 30.16 -24.63
CA HIS A 50 26.84 28.82 -24.07
C HIS A 50 25.48 28.61 -23.40
N ALA A 51 25.04 29.54 -22.56
CA ALA A 51 23.77 29.44 -21.84
C ALA A 51 22.57 29.36 -22.80
N ALA A 52 22.57 30.20 -23.86
CA ALA A 52 21.52 30.18 -24.87
C ALA A 52 21.49 28.86 -25.68
N ALA A 53 22.69 28.34 -26.03
CA ALA A 53 22.83 27.07 -26.74
C ALA A 53 22.32 25.89 -25.87
N VAL A 54 22.70 25.83 -24.61
CA VAL A 54 22.22 24.80 -23.66
C VAL A 54 20.71 24.88 -23.49
N ALA A 55 20.14 26.07 -23.29
CA ALA A 55 18.69 26.28 -23.19
C ALA A 55 17.94 25.82 -24.44
N SER A 56 18.49 26.08 -25.65
CA SER A 56 17.90 25.61 -26.90
C SER A 56 17.88 24.08 -27.01
N MET A 57 18.98 23.42 -26.68
CA MET A 57 19.06 21.95 -26.68
C MET A 57 18.12 21.31 -25.62
N GLN A 58 18.04 21.89 -24.44
CA GLN A 58 17.14 21.43 -23.39
C GLN A 58 15.66 21.56 -23.79
N ARG A 59 15.30 22.65 -24.51
CA ARG A 59 13.96 22.81 -25.06
C ARG A 59 13.63 21.70 -26.07
N GLN A 60 14.57 21.36 -26.98
CA GLN A 60 14.37 20.26 -27.92
C GLN A 60 14.17 18.91 -27.22
N ILE A 61 14.96 18.62 -26.19
CA ILE A 61 14.82 17.40 -25.36
C ILE A 61 13.49 17.40 -24.62
N GLY A 62 13.04 18.54 -24.09
CA GLY A 62 11.72 18.68 -23.44
C GLY A 62 10.57 18.37 -24.38
N LEU A 63 10.60 18.92 -25.63
CA LEU A 63 9.61 18.62 -26.64
C LEU A 63 9.63 17.15 -27.09
N ALA A 64 10.80 16.53 -27.19
CA ALA A 64 10.94 15.12 -27.51
C ALA A 64 10.36 14.24 -26.38
N ARG A 65 10.53 14.64 -25.11
CA ARG A 65 9.95 13.98 -23.95
C ARG A 65 8.42 14.05 -23.97
N GLN A 66 7.85 15.21 -24.26
CA GLN A 66 6.40 15.35 -24.42
C GLN A 66 5.85 14.44 -25.54
N LYS A 67 6.55 14.36 -26.67
CA LYS A 67 6.17 13.48 -27.79
C LYS A 67 6.25 12.01 -27.39
N HIS A 68 7.30 11.61 -26.68
CA HIS A 68 7.47 10.25 -26.15
C HIS A 68 6.36 9.88 -25.17
N GLU A 69 6.08 10.75 -24.19
CA GLU A 69 5.00 10.56 -23.22
C GLU A 69 3.63 10.49 -23.91
N ALA A 70 3.41 11.29 -24.96
CA ALA A 70 2.19 11.22 -25.76
C ALA A 70 2.06 9.90 -26.53
N ALA A 71 3.16 9.39 -27.09
CA ALA A 71 3.18 8.15 -27.87
C ALA A 71 3.06 6.88 -27.01
N THR A 72 3.60 6.93 -25.77
CA THR A 72 3.55 5.81 -24.81
C THR A 72 2.30 5.81 -23.93
N GLY A 73 1.34 6.71 -24.18
CA GLY A 73 0.14 6.87 -23.34
C GLY A 73 0.42 7.47 -21.95
N GLN A 74 1.67 7.89 -21.70
CA GLN A 74 2.10 8.57 -20.47
C GLN A 74 1.91 10.09 -20.56
N ARG A 75 1.06 10.56 -21.48
CA ARG A 75 0.78 11.99 -21.60
C ARG A 75 0.25 12.50 -20.27
N PRO A 76 0.85 13.55 -19.71
CA PRO A 76 0.20 14.23 -18.59
C PRO A 76 -1.21 14.60 -19.03
N LYS A 77 -2.20 14.15 -18.28
CA LYS A 77 -3.57 14.55 -18.48
C LYS A 77 -3.62 16.07 -18.30
N ALA A 78 -4.37 16.78 -19.13
CA ALA A 78 -4.64 18.19 -18.87
C ALA A 78 -5.03 18.40 -17.41
N PRO A 79 -4.50 19.42 -16.73
CA PRO A 79 -4.77 19.62 -15.31
C PRO A 79 -6.27 19.72 -15.08
N SER A 80 -6.80 18.98 -14.11
CA SER A 80 -8.24 18.98 -13.79
C SER A 80 -8.66 20.28 -13.11
N TYR A 81 -7.74 20.90 -12.39
CA TYR A 81 -7.91 22.15 -11.63
C TYR A 81 -6.72 23.05 -11.90
N PRO A 82 -6.60 23.63 -13.11
CA PRO A 82 -5.40 24.37 -13.54
C PRO A 82 -5.20 25.61 -12.68
N LEU A 83 -4.00 25.76 -12.15
CA LEU A 83 -3.54 26.95 -11.46
C LEU A 83 -2.32 27.53 -12.19
N THR A 84 -2.19 28.86 -12.14
CA THR A 84 -0.97 29.50 -12.61
C THR A 84 0.22 29.20 -11.71
N ALA A 85 1.45 29.33 -12.22
CA ALA A 85 2.66 29.16 -11.42
C ALA A 85 2.67 30.09 -10.19
N GLN A 86 2.13 31.32 -10.33
CA GLN A 86 1.98 32.28 -9.24
C GLN A 86 1.03 31.76 -8.16
N GLN A 87 -0.12 31.23 -8.55
CA GLN A 87 -1.11 30.67 -7.61
C GLN A 87 -0.59 29.44 -6.89
N ILE A 88 0.14 28.56 -7.60
CA ILE A 88 0.78 27.39 -6.98
C ILE A 88 1.82 27.83 -5.96
N ALA A 89 2.66 28.83 -6.30
CA ALA A 89 3.67 29.37 -5.40
C ALA A 89 3.06 30.08 -4.19
N LEU A 90 1.96 30.81 -4.35
CA LEU A 90 1.25 31.43 -3.22
C LEU A 90 0.67 30.39 -2.26
N ARG A 91 0.03 29.33 -2.80
CA ARG A 91 -0.47 28.20 -1.98
C ARG A 91 0.67 27.49 -1.24
N ASP A 92 1.79 27.25 -1.91
CA ASP A 92 2.99 26.64 -1.34
C ASP A 92 3.55 27.51 -0.19
N TYR A 93 3.64 28.83 -0.40
CA TYR A 93 4.04 29.79 0.63
C TYR A 93 3.12 29.71 1.85
N GLN A 94 1.81 29.80 1.64
CA GLN A 94 0.82 29.72 2.72
C GLN A 94 0.91 28.41 3.49
N SER A 95 1.14 27.29 2.79
CA SER A 95 1.33 25.97 3.41
C SER A 95 2.60 25.92 4.29
N GLN A 96 3.71 26.52 3.84
CA GLN A 96 4.95 26.60 4.62
C GLN A 96 4.78 27.46 5.87
N ILE A 97 4.06 28.58 5.75
CA ILE A 97 3.75 29.47 6.87
C ILE A 97 2.84 28.80 7.91
N ALA A 98 1.84 28.06 7.44
CA ALA A 98 0.94 27.27 8.30
C ALA A 98 1.70 26.16 9.03
N PHE A 99 2.60 25.46 8.34
CA PHE A 99 3.44 24.42 8.91
C PHE A 99 4.42 24.97 9.96
N ASP A 100 5.05 26.14 9.70
CA ASP A 100 5.88 26.84 10.68
C ASP A 100 5.08 27.18 11.95
N ALA A 101 3.85 27.67 11.80
CA ALA A 101 2.97 27.97 12.93
C ALA A 101 2.58 26.72 13.73
N GLU A 102 2.32 25.61 13.04
CA GLU A 102 2.00 24.33 13.67
C GLU A 102 3.18 23.79 14.49
N ILE A 103 4.40 23.79 13.94
CA ILE A 103 5.59 23.34 14.67
C ILE A 103 5.82 24.22 15.91
N ARG A 104 5.71 25.56 15.79
CA ARG A 104 5.86 26.47 16.93
C ARG A 104 4.86 26.20 18.05
N ALA A 105 3.65 25.78 17.70
CA ALA A 105 2.64 25.42 18.70
C ALA A 105 2.98 24.14 19.47
N HIS A 106 3.74 23.21 18.86
CA HIS A 106 4.06 21.91 19.44
C HIS A 106 5.47 21.83 20.06
N ASP A 107 6.44 22.60 19.54
CA ASP A 107 7.81 22.66 20.08
C ASP A 107 8.21 24.09 20.48
N PRO A 108 8.19 24.42 21.78
CA PRO A 108 8.56 25.75 22.26
C PRO A 108 10.02 26.14 21.97
N ARG A 109 10.89 25.20 21.64
CA ARG A 109 12.31 25.44 21.34
C ARG A 109 12.60 25.57 19.86
N TYR A 110 11.59 25.42 18.99
CA TYR A 110 11.77 25.50 17.54
C TYR A 110 12.43 26.82 17.10
N ALA A 111 12.06 27.94 17.70
CA ALA A 111 12.64 29.26 17.41
C ALA A 111 14.12 29.43 17.84
N SER A 112 14.61 28.53 18.70
CA SER A 112 16.02 28.58 19.16
C SER A 112 16.97 27.74 18.30
N ILE A 113 16.45 27.02 17.32
CA ILE A 113 17.23 26.28 16.31
C ILE A 113 17.53 27.28 15.19
N ASP A 114 18.70 27.93 15.29
CA ASP A 114 19.09 29.02 14.38
C ASP A 114 20.25 28.58 13.47
N PRO A 115 19.98 28.06 12.29
CA PRO A 115 20.94 28.01 11.19
C PRO A 115 21.04 29.42 10.56
N ASP A 116 22.15 29.73 9.92
CA ASP A 116 22.40 31.01 9.23
C ASP A 116 21.30 31.32 8.20
N PRO A 117 20.50 32.40 8.35
CA PRO A 117 19.44 32.79 7.43
C PRO A 117 19.92 32.92 5.99
N ALA A 118 21.12 33.45 5.79
CA ALA A 118 21.70 33.62 4.46
C ALA A 118 21.99 32.29 3.80
N HIS A 119 22.46 31.31 4.57
CA HIS A 119 22.72 29.95 4.07
C HIS A 119 21.43 29.22 3.68
N ASP A 120 20.38 29.30 4.50
CA ASP A 120 19.10 28.63 4.24
C ASP A 120 18.35 29.22 3.02
N ALA A 121 18.46 30.52 2.80
CA ALA A 121 17.79 31.22 1.71
C ALA A 121 18.55 31.16 0.39
N GLN A 122 19.88 30.99 0.41
CA GLN A 122 20.75 31.09 -0.77
C GLN A 122 20.39 30.12 -1.90
N PRO A 123 20.10 28.82 -1.66
CA PRO A 123 19.73 27.90 -2.74
C PRO A 123 18.47 28.36 -3.50
N TYR A 124 17.47 28.83 -2.77
CA TYR A 124 16.23 29.33 -3.36
C TYR A 124 16.45 30.63 -4.15
N ARG A 125 17.29 31.53 -3.60
CA ARG A 125 17.68 32.77 -4.29
C ARG A 125 18.38 32.47 -5.61
N ASP A 126 19.32 31.52 -5.62
CA ASP A 126 20.03 31.11 -6.83
C ASP A 126 19.10 30.42 -7.83
N GLY A 127 18.09 29.68 -7.33
CA GLY A 127 17.05 29.04 -8.13
C GLY A 127 16.24 30.06 -8.94
N PHE A 128 15.61 31.03 -8.29
CA PHE A 128 14.81 32.02 -9.03
C PHE A 128 15.64 33.07 -9.77
N ALA A 129 16.91 33.26 -9.41
CA ALA A 129 17.86 34.09 -10.17
C ALA A 129 18.34 33.39 -11.47
N GLY A 130 17.90 32.16 -11.74
CA GLY A 130 18.24 31.43 -12.95
C GLY A 130 19.66 30.89 -12.98
N LYS A 131 20.32 30.73 -11.83
CA LYS A 131 21.70 30.22 -11.72
C LYS A 131 21.75 28.68 -11.68
N LEU A 132 20.64 28.03 -11.33
CA LEU A 132 20.57 26.59 -11.18
C LEU A 132 20.16 25.89 -12.49
N SER A 133 20.69 24.71 -12.71
CA SER A 133 20.27 23.79 -13.77
C SER A 133 18.92 23.15 -13.45
N ASP A 134 18.27 22.53 -14.46
CA ASP A 134 17.01 21.80 -14.25
C ASP A 134 17.14 20.65 -13.24
N ASP A 135 18.31 20.02 -13.16
CA ASP A 135 18.55 18.93 -12.22
C ASP A 135 18.66 19.46 -10.78
N GLU A 136 19.35 20.59 -10.57
CA GLU A 136 19.46 21.26 -9.28
C GLU A 136 18.11 21.84 -8.81
N LEU A 137 17.32 22.40 -9.75
CA LEU A 137 15.95 22.83 -9.46
C LEU A 137 15.04 21.65 -9.12
N GLU A 138 15.22 20.48 -9.77
CA GLU A 138 14.48 19.27 -9.43
C GLU A 138 14.79 18.78 -8.01
N GLU A 139 16.07 18.79 -7.60
CA GLU A 139 16.46 18.45 -6.23
C GLU A 139 15.84 19.41 -5.21
N LEU A 140 15.76 20.70 -5.53
CA LEU A 140 15.31 21.74 -4.62
C LEU A 140 13.79 21.84 -4.48
N VAL A 141 13.05 21.80 -5.60
CA VAL A 141 11.59 22.02 -5.61
C VAL A 141 10.79 20.97 -6.39
N GLY A 142 11.43 19.95 -6.98
CA GLY A 142 10.77 18.97 -7.84
C GLY A 142 9.67 18.20 -7.14
N ALA A 143 9.85 17.85 -5.88
CA ALA A 143 8.82 17.17 -5.08
C ALA A 143 7.52 17.99 -4.97
N ARG A 144 7.62 19.33 -4.88
CA ARG A 144 6.45 20.23 -4.81
C ARG A 144 5.78 20.40 -6.17
N ILE A 145 6.56 20.41 -7.25
CA ILE A 145 6.03 20.39 -8.62
C ILE A 145 5.22 19.10 -8.83
N GLU A 146 5.75 17.96 -8.39
CA GLU A 146 5.04 16.69 -8.50
C GLU A 146 3.77 16.66 -7.62
N LEU A 147 3.78 17.28 -6.45
CA LEU A 147 2.57 17.46 -5.64
C LEU A 147 1.52 18.29 -6.37
N ALA A 148 1.92 19.39 -7.03
CA ALA A 148 1.00 20.21 -7.83
C ALA A 148 0.42 19.41 -9.02
N ARG A 149 1.23 18.56 -9.66
CA ARG A 149 0.77 17.66 -10.72
C ARG A 149 -0.21 16.61 -10.21
N LEU A 150 0.11 15.97 -9.09
CA LEU A 150 -0.77 14.98 -8.46
C LEU A 150 -2.09 15.59 -7.98
N ALA A 151 -2.08 16.85 -7.58
CA ALA A 151 -3.29 17.60 -7.22
C ALA A 151 -4.10 18.06 -8.46
N GLY A 152 -3.60 17.83 -9.67
CA GLY A 152 -4.26 18.25 -10.91
C GLY A 152 -4.15 19.75 -11.19
N ASN A 153 -3.19 20.46 -10.58
CA ASN A 153 -3.02 21.90 -10.72
C ASN A 153 -2.06 22.26 -11.86
N SER A 154 -1.19 21.35 -12.29
CA SER A 154 -0.21 21.57 -13.35
C SER A 154 0.05 20.28 -14.13
N ASP A 155 0.41 20.41 -15.41
CA ASP A 155 0.92 19.32 -16.25
C ASP A 155 2.38 19.57 -16.68
N ALA A 156 3.05 20.53 -16.05
CA ALA A 156 4.40 20.93 -16.38
C ALA A 156 5.39 19.75 -16.33
N VAL A 157 6.18 19.60 -17.39
CA VAL A 157 7.16 18.51 -17.56
C VAL A 157 8.57 19.07 -17.46
N LYS A 158 9.45 18.41 -16.70
CA LYS A 158 10.85 18.80 -16.53
C LYS A 158 11.53 19.10 -17.86
N GLY A 159 12.23 20.24 -17.92
CA GLY A 159 12.93 20.72 -19.10
C GLY A 159 12.09 21.60 -20.03
N THR A 160 10.79 21.82 -19.72
CA THR A 160 9.94 22.77 -20.45
C THR A 160 10.00 24.17 -19.83
N PRO A 161 9.69 25.23 -20.59
CA PRO A 161 9.60 26.59 -20.05
C PRO A 161 8.59 26.70 -18.90
N GLU A 162 7.46 26.00 -19.00
CA GLU A 162 6.39 26.00 -18.01
C GLU A 162 6.86 25.36 -16.69
N TRP A 163 7.62 24.27 -16.76
CA TRP A 163 8.20 23.64 -15.59
C TRP A 163 9.23 24.55 -14.91
N ARG A 164 10.08 25.22 -15.69
CA ARG A 164 11.05 26.17 -15.13
C ARG A 164 10.38 27.38 -14.51
N ALA A 165 9.35 27.93 -15.15
CA ALA A 165 8.57 29.02 -14.57
C ALA A 165 7.94 28.62 -13.24
N LEU A 166 7.41 27.40 -13.14
CA LEU A 166 6.88 26.87 -11.89
C LEU A 166 7.98 26.63 -10.85
N ALA A 167 9.12 26.07 -11.25
CA ALA A 167 10.27 25.86 -10.35
C ALA A 167 10.79 27.18 -9.79
N HIS A 168 10.95 28.21 -10.62
CA HIS A 168 11.37 29.55 -10.19
C HIS A 168 10.34 30.15 -9.22
N ALA A 169 9.03 30.02 -9.51
CA ALA A 169 7.98 30.52 -8.65
C ALA A 169 7.98 29.83 -7.26
N LEU A 170 8.24 28.53 -7.20
CA LEU A 170 8.37 27.77 -5.96
C LEU A 170 9.67 28.11 -5.19
N CYS A 171 10.74 28.45 -5.90
CA CYS A 171 11.94 29.01 -5.25
C CYS A 171 11.65 30.35 -4.59
N ILE A 172 10.88 31.23 -5.25
CA ILE A 172 10.43 32.50 -4.65
C ILE A 172 9.59 32.25 -3.39
N SER A 173 8.62 31.32 -3.49
CA SER A 173 7.80 30.89 -2.34
C SER A 173 8.65 30.50 -1.14
N SER A 174 9.65 29.64 -1.36
CA SER A 174 10.51 29.16 -0.28
C SER A 174 11.43 30.24 0.25
N TYR A 175 11.96 31.09 -0.62
CA TYR A 175 12.79 32.24 -0.18
C TYR A 175 12.02 33.16 0.76
N GLU A 176 10.80 33.52 0.39
CA GLU A 176 9.91 34.35 1.22
C GLU A 176 9.48 33.64 2.52
N ALA A 177 9.20 32.33 2.46
CA ALA A 177 8.84 31.57 3.66
C ALA A 177 10.01 31.47 4.66
N VAL A 178 11.24 31.30 4.16
CA VAL A 178 12.45 31.33 4.99
C VAL A 178 12.59 32.70 5.65
N ALA A 179 12.47 33.81 4.90
CA ALA A 179 12.54 35.14 5.44
C ALA A 179 11.52 35.38 6.58
N ARG A 180 10.25 34.96 6.35
CA ARG A 180 9.18 35.05 7.38
C ARG A 180 9.47 34.19 8.60
N ARG A 181 10.06 32.99 8.41
CA ARG A 181 10.46 32.15 9.55
C ARG A 181 11.43 32.82 10.46
N TYR A 182 12.43 33.51 9.90
CA TYR A 182 13.43 34.23 10.70
C TYR A 182 12.85 35.46 11.40
N GLU A 183 12.03 36.26 10.72
CA GLU A 183 11.31 37.38 11.36
C GLU A 183 10.46 36.90 12.56
N ARG A 184 9.81 35.74 12.41
CA ARG A 184 9.03 35.10 13.49
C ARG A 184 9.93 34.60 14.63
N ASN A 185 11.16 34.16 14.33
CA ASN A 185 12.14 33.84 15.39
C ASN A 185 12.48 35.07 16.22
N ASP A 186 12.53 36.25 15.58
CA ASP A 186 12.77 37.55 16.26
C ASP A 186 11.48 38.14 16.88
N GLY A 187 10.34 37.43 16.79
CA GLY A 187 9.06 37.84 17.38
C GLY A 187 8.16 38.68 16.46
N ASP A 188 8.55 38.92 15.22
CA ASP A 188 7.70 39.61 14.24
C ASP A 188 6.86 38.63 13.41
N PHE A 189 5.57 38.59 13.65
CA PHE A 189 4.58 37.79 12.95
C PHE A 189 3.76 38.57 11.91
N THR A 190 4.11 39.82 11.64
CA THR A 190 3.33 40.73 10.78
C THR A 190 3.81 40.74 9.34
N GLY A 191 4.96 40.13 9.05
CA GLY A 191 5.58 40.15 7.73
C GLY A 191 4.72 39.46 6.63
N GLU A 192 4.51 40.19 5.54
CA GLU A 192 3.86 39.75 4.32
C GLU A 192 4.90 39.43 3.23
N PRO A 193 4.59 38.61 2.19
CA PRO A 193 5.53 38.34 1.13
C PRO A 193 5.87 39.60 0.34
N ALA A 194 7.15 39.92 0.25
CA ALA A 194 7.64 41.13 -0.39
C ALA A 194 7.82 40.97 -1.92
N HIS A 195 8.05 39.74 -2.41
CA HIS A 195 8.28 39.49 -3.83
C HIS A 195 7.00 39.71 -4.66
N PRO A 196 7.04 40.51 -5.76
CA PRO A 196 5.86 40.87 -6.55
C PRO A 196 5.07 39.67 -7.07
N LEU A 197 5.76 38.53 -7.36
CA LEU A 197 5.09 37.31 -7.84
C LEU A 197 4.07 36.77 -6.83
N LEU A 198 4.34 36.84 -5.53
CA LEU A 198 3.42 36.38 -4.49
C LEU A 198 2.45 37.50 -4.08
N ALA A 199 2.94 38.72 -3.95
CA ALA A 199 2.13 39.87 -3.54
C ALA A 199 1.04 40.22 -4.55
N SER A 200 1.26 39.98 -5.86
CA SER A 200 0.32 40.23 -6.93
C SER A 200 -0.43 38.98 -7.44
N ALA A 201 -0.22 37.83 -6.81
CA ALA A 201 -0.89 36.62 -7.21
C ALA A 201 -2.40 36.76 -7.04
N ALA A 202 -3.15 36.46 -8.12
CA ALA A 202 -4.61 36.46 -8.05
C ALA A 202 -5.07 35.45 -6.99
N PRO A 203 -6.08 35.79 -6.17
CA PRO A 203 -6.64 34.84 -5.23
C PRO A 203 -7.05 33.57 -5.95
N ILE A 204 -6.80 32.42 -5.35
CA ILE A 204 -7.34 31.16 -5.85
C ILE A 204 -8.84 31.29 -5.62
N ALA A 205 -9.64 31.16 -6.69
CA ALA A 205 -11.10 31.21 -6.55
C ALA A 205 -11.52 30.16 -5.51
N GLU A 206 -12.23 30.59 -4.47
CA GLU A 206 -12.69 29.73 -3.38
C GLU A 206 -13.60 28.58 -3.86
N ASP A 207 -14.10 28.69 -5.09
CA ASP A 207 -14.96 27.71 -5.75
C ASP A 207 -14.23 26.60 -6.53
N GLN A 208 -12.90 26.50 -6.48
CA GLN A 208 -12.28 25.29 -6.99
C GLN A 208 -12.40 24.19 -5.92
N PRO A 209 -13.33 23.22 -6.08
CA PRO A 209 -13.45 22.16 -5.12
C PRO A 209 -12.11 21.43 -4.99
N GLU A 210 -11.68 21.22 -3.77
CA GLU A 210 -10.48 20.37 -3.56
C GLU A 210 -10.71 19.03 -4.26
N PRO A 211 -9.68 18.48 -4.92
CA PRO A 211 -9.82 17.21 -5.61
C PRO A 211 -10.23 16.12 -4.61
N VAL A 212 -11.30 15.40 -4.92
CA VAL A 212 -11.74 14.27 -4.10
C VAL A 212 -10.72 13.16 -4.24
N THR A 213 -9.90 12.96 -3.21
CA THR A 213 -8.83 11.96 -3.24
C THR A 213 -9.32 10.58 -2.80
N PHE A 214 -8.61 9.52 -3.20
CA PHE A 214 -8.89 8.18 -2.68
C PHE A 214 -8.78 8.11 -1.16
N ASP A 215 -7.82 8.84 -0.58
CA ASP A 215 -7.62 8.86 0.87
C ASP A 215 -8.80 9.53 1.59
N SER A 216 -9.31 10.67 1.08
CA SER A 216 -10.49 11.33 1.67
C SER A 216 -11.72 10.42 1.63
N ILE A 217 -11.94 9.69 0.53
CA ILE A 217 -13.05 8.73 0.42
C ILE A 217 -12.90 7.60 1.44
N ILE A 218 -11.68 7.07 1.61
CA ILE A 218 -11.41 6.01 2.60
C ILE A 218 -11.64 6.52 4.01
N ASP A 219 -11.18 7.73 4.34
CA ASP A 219 -11.36 8.35 5.65
C ASP A 219 -12.83 8.55 5.99
N ASP A 220 -13.62 9.03 5.04
CA ASP A 220 -15.06 9.22 5.23
C ASP A 220 -15.78 7.89 5.44
N GLU A 221 -15.41 6.85 4.70
CA GLU A 221 -15.99 5.51 4.89
C GLU A 221 -15.58 4.91 6.24
N VAL A 222 -14.34 5.08 6.69
CA VAL A 222 -13.88 4.65 8.01
C VAL A 222 -14.67 5.36 9.11
N LYS A 223 -14.83 6.68 9.03
CA LYS A 223 -15.62 7.48 9.97
C LYS A 223 -17.08 7.05 9.97
N ARG A 224 -17.68 6.84 8.79
CA ARG A 224 -19.06 6.41 8.64
C ARG A 224 -19.32 5.06 9.31
N ARG A 225 -18.44 4.07 9.09
CA ARG A 225 -18.58 2.73 9.68
C ARG A 225 -18.27 2.66 11.17
N ALA A 226 -17.63 3.66 11.72
CA ALA A 226 -17.37 3.76 13.16
C ALA A 226 -18.52 4.40 13.95
N ARG A 227 -19.56 4.94 13.26
CA ARG A 227 -20.69 5.63 13.89
C ARG A 227 -21.76 4.66 14.37
N GLY A 228 -22.33 4.92 15.53
CA GLY A 228 -23.47 4.19 16.10
C GLY A 228 -23.09 3.12 17.12
N LYS A 229 -24.06 2.72 17.94
CA LYS A 229 -23.87 1.77 19.04
C LYS A 229 -23.43 0.38 18.56
N ASP A 230 -23.96 -0.07 17.40
CA ASP A 230 -23.67 -1.37 16.81
C ASP A 230 -22.76 -1.23 15.57
N ALA A 231 -21.85 -0.27 15.63
CA ALA A 231 -20.93 0.03 14.54
C ALA A 231 -20.05 -1.20 14.21
N LYS A 232 -19.79 -1.37 12.90
CA LYS A 232 -18.88 -2.39 12.39
C LYS A 232 -17.73 -1.72 11.65
N PRO A 233 -16.71 -1.21 12.35
CA PRO A 233 -15.59 -0.51 11.74
C PRO A 233 -14.81 -1.44 10.80
N LEU A 234 -14.15 -0.83 9.82
CA LEU A 234 -13.22 -1.55 8.95
C LEU A 234 -11.98 -1.94 9.76
N PRO A 235 -11.49 -3.19 9.63
CA PRO A 235 -10.22 -3.58 10.24
C PRO A 235 -9.06 -2.76 9.66
N ASP A 236 -8.10 -2.34 10.51
CA ASP A 236 -6.94 -1.52 10.12
C ASP A 236 -6.16 -2.12 8.95
N ARG A 237 -5.95 -3.45 8.94
CA ARG A 237 -5.30 -4.16 7.85
C ARG A 237 -6.06 -4.02 6.53
N THR A 238 -7.38 -3.97 6.58
CA THR A 238 -8.23 -3.79 5.39
C THR A 238 -8.13 -2.35 4.89
N VAL A 239 -8.20 -1.37 5.81
CA VAL A 239 -8.00 0.05 5.47
C VAL A 239 -6.64 0.26 4.84
N LYS A 240 -5.57 -0.25 5.47
CA LYS A 240 -4.20 -0.17 4.92
C LYS A 240 -4.14 -0.73 3.50
N LYS A 241 -4.76 -1.89 3.24
CA LYS A 241 -4.75 -2.50 1.91
C LYS A 241 -5.45 -1.64 0.86
N TYR A 242 -6.58 -1.01 1.18
CA TYR A 242 -7.25 -0.08 0.28
C TYR A 242 -6.37 1.14 -0.02
N ARG A 243 -5.74 1.72 1.01
CA ARG A 243 -4.80 2.84 0.83
C ARG A 243 -3.62 2.45 -0.06
N ASP A 244 -2.96 1.32 0.22
CA ASP A 244 -1.80 0.85 -0.55
C ASP A 244 -2.15 0.63 -2.03
N ASP A 245 -3.30 0.00 -2.33
CA ASP A 245 -3.73 -0.28 -3.71
C ASP A 245 -4.18 0.99 -4.44
N CYS A 246 -4.90 1.90 -3.76
CA CYS A 246 -5.30 3.19 -4.32
C CYS A 246 -4.10 4.12 -4.54
N ALA A 247 -3.15 4.15 -3.60
CA ALA A 247 -1.92 4.93 -3.74
C ALA A 247 -1.07 4.43 -4.92
N ALA A 248 -0.97 3.10 -5.12
CA ALA A 248 -0.29 2.52 -6.26
C ALA A 248 -0.95 2.93 -7.59
N PHE A 249 -2.28 2.94 -7.66
CA PHE A 249 -3.03 3.39 -8.84
C PHE A 249 -2.85 4.89 -9.07
N ALA A 250 -3.01 5.71 -8.02
CA ALA A 250 -2.81 7.16 -8.09
C ALA A 250 -1.40 7.54 -8.56
N LYS A 251 -0.38 6.85 -8.04
CA LYS A 251 1.02 7.03 -8.45
C LYS A 251 1.22 6.68 -9.92
N TRP A 252 0.66 5.56 -10.38
CA TRP A 252 0.77 5.12 -11.77
C TRP A 252 0.09 6.12 -12.73
N ARG A 253 -1.14 6.57 -12.42
CA ARG A 253 -1.88 7.53 -13.24
C ARG A 253 -1.42 8.98 -13.08
N LYS A 254 -0.49 9.25 -12.17
CA LYS A 254 0.03 10.59 -11.82
C LYS A 254 -1.07 11.59 -11.43
N SER A 255 -2.12 11.10 -10.76
CA SER A 255 -3.20 11.93 -10.21
C SER A 255 -3.85 11.26 -9.00
N LYS A 256 -4.07 12.02 -7.93
CA LYS A 256 -4.80 11.58 -6.74
C LYS A 256 -6.31 11.82 -6.84
N ASP A 257 -6.74 12.59 -7.83
CA ASP A 257 -8.14 12.96 -8.01
C ASP A 257 -8.97 11.77 -8.51
N ALA A 258 -9.80 11.23 -7.65
CA ALA A 258 -10.65 10.08 -7.94
C ALA A 258 -11.83 10.43 -8.89
N GLN A 259 -12.22 11.70 -9.01
CA GLN A 259 -13.30 12.13 -9.93
C GLN A 259 -12.89 12.03 -11.40
N THR A 260 -11.59 12.10 -11.67
CA THR A 260 -11.07 12.10 -13.04
C THR A 260 -10.65 10.72 -13.55
N VAL A 261 -10.96 9.66 -12.80
CA VAL A 261 -10.67 8.26 -13.19
C VAL A 261 -11.45 7.89 -14.45
N THR A 262 -10.79 7.16 -15.36
CA THR A 262 -11.39 6.66 -16.59
C THR A 262 -11.26 5.14 -16.72
N ALA A 263 -12.15 4.54 -17.53
CA ALA A 263 -12.07 3.12 -17.86
C ALA A 263 -10.76 2.76 -18.59
N ALA A 264 -10.27 3.66 -19.45
CA ALA A 264 -9.03 3.48 -20.17
C ALA A 264 -7.81 3.39 -19.23
N GLU A 265 -7.75 4.25 -18.20
CA GLU A 265 -6.72 4.17 -17.16
C GLU A 265 -6.77 2.84 -16.41
N GLY A 266 -7.96 2.36 -16.05
CA GLY A 266 -8.10 1.07 -15.38
C GLY A 266 -7.59 -0.11 -16.22
N LYS A 267 -7.89 -0.10 -17.53
CA LYS A 267 -7.39 -1.11 -18.49
C LYS A 267 -5.88 -1.04 -18.62
N ALA A 268 -5.33 0.14 -18.90
CA ALA A 268 -3.90 0.34 -19.09
C ALA A 268 -3.08 0.04 -17.82
N TRP A 269 -3.65 0.29 -16.62
CA TRP A 269 -2.99 -0.11 -15.38
C TRP A 269 -2.87 -1.61 -15.21
N ILE A 270 -3.93 -2.38 -15.57
CA ILE A 270 -3.87 -3.85 -15.58
C ILE A 270 -2.76 -4.32 -16.51
N GLU A 271 -2.75 -3.83 -17.76
CA GLU A 271 -1.75 -4.19 -18.76
C GLU A 271 -0.33 -3.88 -18.26
N ALA A 272 -0.10 -2.69 -17.70
CA ALA A 272 1.19 -2.31 -17.13
C ALA A 272 1.64 -3.20 -15.96
N LEU A 273 0.70 -3.68 -15.12
CA LEU A 273 1.01 -4.60 -14.03
C LEU A 273 1.31 -6.02 -14.53
N GLN A 274 0.65 -6.46 -15.62
CA GLN A 274 0.90 -7.74 -16.26
C GLN A 274 2.25 -7.75 -16.99
N ASP A 275 2.58 -6.68 -17.72
CA ASP A 275 3.84 -6.53 -18.45
C ASP A 275 5.07 -6.55 -17.52
N LYS A 276 4.93 -6.02 -16.31
CA LYS A 276 5.99 -6.12 -15.28
C LYS A 276 6.29 -7.56 -14.86
N GLY A 277 5.32 -8.47 -14.95
CA GLY A 277 5.48 -9.87 -14.57
C GLY A 277 5.72 -10.17 -13.08
N GLU A 278 5.69 -9.16 -12.21
CA GLU A 278 5.97 -9.31 -10.77
C GLU A 278 4.78 -9.86 -9.97
N LEU A 279 3.55 -9.68 -10.47
CA LEU A 279 2.31 -10.01 -9.78
C LEU A 279 1.47 -10.99 -10.58
N GLY A 280 0.95 -12.02 -9.91
CA GLY A 280 -0.03 -12.90 -10.51
C GLY A 280 -1.37 -12.19 -10.77
N ASN A 281 -2.09 -12.61 -11.82
CA ASN A 281 -3.37 -12.04 -12.26
C ASN A 281 -4.43 -11.95 -11.15
N ARG A 282 -4.46 -12.90 -10.21
CA ARG A 282 -5.33 -12.85 -9.03
C ARG A 282 -5.06 -11.62 -8.15
N THR A 283 -3.80 -11.28 -7.97
CA THR A 283 -3.40 -10.10 -7.18
C THR A 283 -3.76 -8.82 -7.92
N ILE A 284 -3.49 -8.76 -9.23
CA ILE A 284 -3.85 -7.62 -10.09
C ILE A 284 -5.37 -7.38 -10.06
N LYS A 285 -6.17 -8.45 -10.22
CA LYS A 285 -7.63 -8.39 -10.07
C LYS A 285 -8.05 -7.79 -8.74
N THR A 286 -7.44 -8.25 -7.64
CA THR A 286 -7.76 -7.76 -6.29
C THR A 286 -7.44 -6.27 -6.14
N LYS A 287 -6.32 -5.81 -6.67
CA LYS A 287 -5.92 -4.38 -6.65
C LYS A 287 -6.96 -3.50 -7.35
N LEU A 288 -7.36 -3.86 -8.58
CA LEU A 288 -8.39 -3.09 -9.29
C LEU A 288 -9.74 -3.13 -8.57
N GLN A 289 -10.12 -4.29 -8.02
CA GLN A 289 -11.37 -4.40 -7.24
C GLN A 289 -11.35 -3.50 -5.99
N ASN A 290 -10.21 -3.34 -5.34
CA ASN A 290 -10.08 -2.44 -4.20
C ASN A 290 -10.26 -0.97 -4.62
N VAL A 291 -9.65 -0.55 -5.73
CA VAL A 291 -9.86 0.81 -6.29
C VAL A 291 -11.35 1.02 -6.67
N ARG A 292 -11.97 0.03 -7.34
CA ARG A 292 -13.43 0.07 -7.65
C ARG A 292 -14.28 0.25 -6.40
N THR A 293 -13.93 -0.48 -5.33
CA THR A 293 -14.67 -0.43 -4.06
C THR A 293 -14.59 0.96 -3.45
N VAL A 294 -13.41 1.57 -3.42
CA VAL A 294 -13.21 2.93 -2.89
C VAL A 294 -13.99 3.96 -3.72
N ILE A 295 -13.95 3.87 -5.06
CA ILE A 295 -14.78 4.74 -5.92
C ILE A 295 -16.28 4.56 -5.64
N ASN A 296 -16.74 3.33 -5.41
CA ASN A 296 -18.14 3.07 -5.07
C ASN A 296 -18.52 3.68 -3.70
N TRP A 297 -17.60 3.71 -2.73
CA TRP A 297 -17.84 4.40 -1.46
C TRP A 297 -18.03 5.91 -1.68
N GLY A 298 -17.14 6.56 -2.46
CA GLY A 298 -17.30 7.97 -2.83
C GLY A 298 -18.65 8.24 -3.46
N ARG A 299 -19.04 7.41 -4.43
CA ARG A 299 -20.36 7.52 -5.06
C ARG A 299 -21.55 7.31 -4.11
N SER A 300 -21.42 6.41 -3.16
CA SER A 300 -22.47 6.16 -2.17
C SER A 300 -22.60 7.31 -1.17
N ASN A 301 -21.51 8.02 -0.90
CA ASN A 301 -21.48 9.14 0.04
C ASN A 301 -21.94 10.46 -0.63
N ASP A 302 -21.61 10.66 -1.91
CA ASP A 302 -22.02 11.83 -2.70
C ASP A 302 -22.47 11.43 -4.12
N PRO A 303 -23.65 10.83 -4.26
CA PRO A 303 -24.12 10.30 -5.54
C PRO A 303 -24.43 11.38 -6.59
N ALA A 304 -24.67 12.61 -6.16
CA ALA A 304 -25.03 13.72 -7.06
C ALA A 304 -23.78 14.33 -7.72
N ASN A 305 -22.68 14.48 -6.97
CA ASN A 305 -21.50 15.22 -7.43
C ASN A 305 -20.31 14.31 -7.75
N PHE A 306 -20.16 13.18 -7.05
CA PHE A 306 -19.04 12.29 -7.28
C PHE A 306 -19.38 11.20 -8.31
N LEU A 307 -18.87 11.33 -9.54
CA LEU A 307 -19.06 10.39 -10.64
C LEU A 307 -20.54 9.99 -10.87
N PRO A 308 -21.45 10.93 -11.13
CA PRO A 308 -22.89 10.67 -11.25
C PRO A 308 -23.23 9.68 -12.37
N ALA A 309 -22.45 9.65 -13.45
CA ALA A 309 -22.62 8.72 -14.57
C ALA A 309 -22.26 7.26 -14.22
N GLY A 310 -21.66 6.99 -13.06
CA GLY A 310 -21.29 5.64 -12.64
C GLY A 310 -19.81 5.50 -12.35
N ASN A 311 -19.44 4.34 -11.79
CA ASN A 311 -18.02 4.01 -11.59
C ASN A 311 -17.39 3.59 -12.92
N PRO A 312 -16.44 4.37 -13.46
CA PRO A 312 -15.87 4.11 -14.79
C PRO A 312 -15.10 2.79 -14.86
N LEU A 313 -14.65 2.28 -13.72
CA LEU A 313 -13.92 1.00 -13.68
C LEU A 313 -14.83 -0.23 -13.70
N THR A 314 -16.15 -0.10 -13.56
CA THR A 314 -17.07 -1.24 -13.48
C THR A 314 -17.00 -2.12 -14.72
N GLY A 315 -16.93 -1.52 -15.91
CA GLY A 315 -16.87 -2.23 -17.20
C GLY A 315 -15.47 -2.74 -17.59
N VAL A 316 -14.42 -2.44 -16.83
CA VAL A 316 -13.07 -2.89 -17.17
C VAL A 316 -12.96 -4.38 -16.96
N LYS A 317 -12.60 -5.14 -18.01
CA LYS A 317 -12.40 -6.59 -17.92
C LYS A 317 -11.27 -6.91 -16.94
N LEU A 318 -11.56 -7.81 -16.01
CA LEU A 318 -10.55 -8.27 -15.04
C LEU A 318 -9.71 -9.39 -15.64
N PRO A 319 -8.41 -9.48 -15.29
CA PRO A 319 -7.57 -10.56 -15.80
C PRO A 319 -8.06 -11.94 -15.32
N ASP A 320 -8.04 -12.88 -16.22
CA ASP A 320 -8.30 -14.26 -15.91
C ASP A 320 -7.10 -14.90 -15.20
N PHE A 321 -7.33 -15.84 -14.32
CA PHE A 321 -6.27 -16.55 -13.62
C PHE A 321 -6.66 -18.01 -13.35
N ILE A 322 -5.65 -18.85 -13.35
CA ILE A 322 -5.81 -20.26 -12.99
C ILE A 322 -5.93 -20.36 -11.46
N THR A 323 -6.99 -20.99 -10.99
CA THR A 323 -7.17 -21.29 -9.57
C THR A 323 -6.54 -22.64 -9.28
N THR A 324 -5.53 -22.68 -8.42
CA THR A 324 -4.98 -23.94 -7.91
C THR A 324 -6.09 -24.74 -7.20
N PRO A 325 -6.40 -25.95 -7.63
CA PRO A 325 -7.37 -26.80 -6.96
C PRO A 325 -7.06 -26.99 -5.47
N SER A 326 -8.09 -27.17 -4.66
CA SER A 326 -7.93 -27.26 -3.20
C SER A 326 -7.07 -28.46 -2.76
N HIS A 327 -7.17 -29.59 -3.46
CA HIS A 327 -6.40 -30.79 -3.15
C HIS A 327 -4.89 -30.59 -3.37
N LEU A 328 -4.48 -29.76 -4.33
CA LEU A 328 -3.06 -29.41 -4.52
C LEU A 328 -2.51 -28.44 -3.46
N ARG A 329 -3.37 -27.87 -2.61
CA ARG A 329 -2.97 -27.00 -1.50
C ARG A 329 -3.10 -27.69 -0.14
N ALA A 330 -3.66 -28.90 -0.13
CA ALA A 330 -3.78 -29.71 1.07
C ALA A 330 -2.46 -30.46 1.35
N TYR A 331 -2.25 -30.84 2.58
CA TYR A 331 -1.22 -31.82 2.90
C TYR A 331 -1.60 -33.19 2.31
N THR A 332 -0.63 -33.89 1.77
CA THR A 332 -0.75 -35.34 1.55
C THR A 332 -0.71 -36.08 2.90
N MET A 333 -1.12 -37.34 2.93
CA MET A 333 -1.10 -38.12 4.16
C MET A 333 0.34 -38.30 4.69
N ASP A 334 1.33 -38.46 3.81
CA ASP A 334 2.73 -38.61 4.18
C ASP A 334 3.32 -37.32 4.75
N GLU A 335 3.01 -36.18 4.14
CA GLU A 335 3.40 -34.88 4.66
C GLU A 335 2.73 -34.57 6.02
N ALA A 336 1.45 -34.91 6.16
CA ALA A 336 0.74 -34.78 7.42
C ALA A 336 1.40 -35.61 8.52
N ARG A 337 1.77 -36.87 8.25
CA ARG A 337 2.53 -37.72 9.18
C ARG A 337 3.88 -37.10 9.51
N LYS A 338 4.65 -36.67 8.50
CA LYS A 338 5.97 -36.04 8.67
C LYS A 338 5.90 -34.81 9.60
N VAL A 339 4.93 -33.92 9.36
CA VAL A 339 4.77 -32.68 10.15
C VAL A 339 4.28 -32.99 11.57
N LEU A 340 3.28 -33.87 11.75
CA LEU A 340 2.76 -34.21 13.06
C LEU A 340 3.79 -34.99 13.90
N ALA A 341 4.58 -35.89 13.29
CA ALA A 341 5.67 -36.58 13.94
C ALA A 341 6.80 -35.60 14.38
N ALA A 342 7.11 -34.61 13.55
CA ALA A 342 8.05 -33.53 13.90
C ALA A 342 7.50 -32.68 15.04
N ALA A 343 6.21 -32.28 14.96
CA ALA A 343 5.53 -31.51 15.99
C ALA A 343 5.54 -32.22 17.36
N ARG A 344 5.38 -33.55 17.38
CA ARG A 344 5.45 -34.36 18.62
C ARG A 344 6.77 -34.19 19.38
N LYS A 345 7.87 -33.93 18.68
CA LYS A 345 9.22 -33.76 19.24
C LYS A 345 9.54 -32.33 19.66
N GLU A 346 8.66 -31.39 19.38
CA GLU A 346 8.89 -29.98 19.67
C GLU A 346 8.63 -29.65 21.15
N GLU A 347 9.55 -28.94 21.77
CA GLU A 347 9.44 -28.46 23.15
C GLU A 347 8.54 -27.22 23.25
N LYS A 348 8.58 -26.34 22.21
CA LYS A 348 7.75 -25.13 22.19
C LYS A 348 6.31 -25.48 21.88
N ALA A 349 5.39 -25.19 22.82
CA ALA A 349 3.97 -25.47 22.70
C ALA A 349 3.36 -25.02 21.36
N LEU A 350 3.84 -23.90 20.80
CA LEU A 350 3.42 -23.38 19.51
C LEU A 350 3.57 -24.41 18.38
N TYR A 351 4.76 -24.97 18.21
CA TYR A 351 5.06 -25.94 17.16
C TYR A 351 4.54 -27.33 17.52
N ARG A 352 4.51 -27.63 18.81
CA ARG A 352 3.98 -28.89 19.35
C ARG A 352 2.50 -29.08 19.07
N TRP A 353 1.65 -28.05 19.29
CA TRP A 353 0.22 -28.21 19.32
C TRP A 353 -0.55 -27.59 18.15
N ILE A 354 -0.08 -26.49 17.56
CA ILE A 354 -0.83 -25.83 16.48
C ILE A 354 -1.07 -26.74 15.28
N PRO A 355 -0.07 -27.50 14.76
CA PRO A 355 -0.31 -28.44 13.67
C PRO A 355 -1.35 -29.50 14.02
N TRP A 356 -1.29 -30.07 15.22
CA TRP A 356 -2.23 -31.07 15.71
C TRP A 356 -3.66 -30.53 15.83
N LEU A 357 -3.83 -29.35 16.43
CA LEU A 357 -5.13 -28.69 16.54
C LEU A 357 -5.74 -28.44 15.16
N CYS A 358 -4.95 -27.95 14.22
CA CYS A 358 -5.41 -27.68 12.86
C CYS A 358 -5.72 -28.95 12.06
N ALA A 359 -4.93 -30.01 12.25
CA ALA A 359 -5.13 -31.30 11.57
C ALA A 359 -6.46 -31.97 11.97
N TYR A 360 -6.85 -31.88 13.25
CA TYR A 360 -8.02 -32.55 13.78
C TYR A 360 -9.23 -31.64 14.05
N SER A 361 -9.25 -30.44 13.47
CA SER A 361 -10.42 -29.55 13.54
C SER A 361 -10.64 -28.71 12.29
N GLY A 362 -9.68 -28.67 11.40
CA GLY A 362 -9.72 -27.78 10.24
C GLY A 362 -9.82 -26.30 10.59
N MET A 363 -9.54 -25.90 11.85
CA MET A 363 -9.58 -24.51 12.28
C MET A 363 -8.44 -23.71 11.64
N ARG A 364 -8.58 -22.39 11.61
CA ARG A 364 -7.51 -21.52 11.09
C ARG A 364 -6.36 -21.47 12.10
N VAL A 365 -5.13 -21.42 11.60
CA VAL A 365 -3.92 -21.30 12.44
C VAL A 365 -4.01 -20.11 13.42
N SER A 366 -4.59 -18.99 13.00
CA SER A 366 -4.81 -17.84 13.90
C SER A 366 -5.85 -18.10 14.98
N GLU A 367 -6.89 -18.91 14.70
CA GLU A 367 -7.88 -19.32 15.69
C GLU A 367 -7.22 -20.25 16.71
N ALA A 368 -6.44 -21.25 16.24
CA ALA A 368 -5.68 -22.15 17.11
C ALA A 368 -4.70 -21.38 18.01
N GLY A 369 -3.94 -20.43 17.43
CA GLY A 369 -3.00 -19.60 18.18
C GLY A 369 -3.63 -18.67 19.22
N SER A 370 -4.92 -18.40 19.10
CA SER A 370 -5.67 -17.54 20.03
C SER A 370 -6.34 -18.30 21.19
N LEU A 371 -6.26 -19.63 21.20
CA LEU A 371 -6.87 -20.45 22.24
C LEU A 371 -6.31 -20.14 23.63
N ARG A 372 -7.22 -20.19 24.60
CA ARG A 372 -6.93 -20.00 26.02
C ARG A 372 -7.29 -21.26 26.80
N LYS A 373 -6.73 -21.43 27.98
CA LYS A 373 -7.12 -22.50 28.91
C LYS A 373 -8.64 -22.52 29.17
N GLU A 374 -9.22 -21.34 29.36
CA GLU A 374 -10.64 -21.16 29.69
C GLU A 374 -11.58 -21.47 28.50
N ASP A 375 -11.05 -21.68 27.32
CA ASP A 375 -11.86 -22.08 26.19
C ASP A 375 -12.23 -23.55 26.20
N PHE A 376 -11.50 -24.37 26.97
CA PHE A 376 -11.72 -25.81 27.07
C PHE A 376 -12.76 -26.13 28.17
N PHE A 377 -13.69 -26.99 27.85
CA PHE A 377 -14.77 -27.38 28.77
C PHE A 377 -15.30 -28.78 28.41
N LYS A 378 -16.02 -29.40 29.35
CA LYS A 378 -16.70 -30.68 29.17
C LYS A 378 -18.19 -30.53 28.95
N VAL A 379 -18.77 -31.42 28.14
CA VAL A 379 -20.20 -31.69 28.04
C VAL A 379 -20.37 -33.21 28.20
N GLY A 380 -20.91 -33.64 29.32
CA GLY A 380 -20.80 -35.04 29.77
C GLY A 380 -19.32 -35.42 29.93
N GLU A 381 -18.93 -36.56 29.37
CA GLU A 381 -17.53 -37.03 29.41
C GLU A 381 -16.65 -36.50 28.27
N ARG A 382 -17.21 -35.70 27.34
CA ARG A 382 -16.54 -35.27 26.13
C ARG A 382 -15.98 -33.85 26.26
N TRP A 383 -14.76 -33.66 25.79
CA TRP A 383 -14.09 -32.36 25.75
C TRP A 383 -14.42 -31.56 24.52
N PHE A 384 -14.51 -30.24 24.69
CA PHE A 384 -14.73 -29.24 23.66
C PHE A 384 -13.85 -28.05 23.90
N TRP A 385 -13.60 -27.26 22.82
CA TRP A 385 -13.09 -25.89 22.97
C TRP A 385 -13.96 -24.89 22.23
N LYS A 386 -13.91 -23.63 22.68
CA LYS A 386 -14.63 -22.51 22.08
C LYS A 386 -13.70 -21.74 21.14
N VAL A 387 -14.16 -21.44 19.91
CA VAL A 387 -13.64 -20.38 19.07
C VAL A 387 -14.55 -19.17 19.28
N THR A 388 -14.05 -18.10 19.89
CA THR A 388 -14.87 -16.97 20.34
C THR A 388 -14.13 -15.64 20.22
N THR A 389 -14.89 -14.54 20.19
CA THR A 389 -14.39 -13.15 20.24
C THR A 389 -14.12 -12.67 21.66
N ALA A 390 -14.51 -13.43 22.68
CA ALA A 390 -14.29 -13.07 24.08
C ALA A 390 -12.83 -12.75 24.39
N GLY A 391 -12.59 -11.76 25.25
CA GLY A 391 -11.25 -11.31 25.61
C GLY A 391 -10.54 -10.52 24.52
N GLY A 392 -11.30 -9.82 23.64
CA GLY A 392 -10.76 -8.93 22.60
C GLY A 392 -10.20 -9.64 21.37
N ARG A 393 -10.47 -10.94 21.21
CA ARG A 393 -10.02 -11.71 20.05
C ARG A 393 -10.76 -11.31 18.78
N LYS A 394 -10.03 -11.19 17.69
CA LYS A 394 -10.60 -10.84 16.37
C LYS A 394 -10.85 -12.12 15.57
N LEU A 395 -12.10 -12.44 15.30
CA LEU A 395 -12.46 -13.48 14.32
C LEU A 395 -12.68 -12.83 12.95
N LYS A 396 -12.45 -13.61 11.89
CA LYS A 396 -12.66 -13.12 10.51
C LYS A 396 -14.11 -12.69 10.28
N ASN A 397 -15.07 -13.44 10.82
CA ASN A 397 -16.51 -13.15 10.79
C ASN A 397 -17.11 -13.49 12.16
N ALA A 398 -18.15 -12.78 12.58
CA ALA A 398 -18.90 -13.09 13.80
C ALA A 398 -19.50 -14.52 13.78
N SER A 399 -19.89 -14.99 12.58
CA SER A 399 -20.36 -16.36 12.35
C SER A 399 -19.31 -17.44 12.61
N SER A 400 -18.05 -17.09 12.87
CA SER A 400 -16.98 -18.04 13.17
C SER A 400 -16.98 -18.51 14.62
N GLU A 401 -17.81 -17.92 15.51
CA GLU A 401 -17.96 -18.41 16.88
C GLU A 401 -18.60 -19.79 16.89
N ARG A 402 -17.95 -20.74 17.53
CA ARG A 402 -18.39 -22.14 17.56
C ARG A 402 -17.70 -22.93 18.65
N ARG A 403 -18.26 -24.08 18.96
CA ARG A 403 -17.72 -25.07 19.93
C ARG A 403 -17.29 -26.30 19.15
N ILE A 404 -16.05 -26.68 19.25
CA ILE A 404 -15.46 -27.78 18.49
C ILE A 404 -15.18 -28.94 19.44
N PRO A 405 -15.65 -30.17 19.15
CA PRO A 405 -15.30 -31.35 19.93
C PRO A 405 -13.81 -31.64 19.84
N VAL A 406 -13.20 -32.07 20.94
CA VAL A 406 -11.80 -32.54 20.94
C VAL A 406 -11.76 -33.94 20.35
N HIS A 407 -10.99 -34.09 19.25
CA HIS A 407 -10.82 -35.39 18.62
C HIS A 407 -10.07 -36.37 19.55
N PRO A 408 -10.46 -37.69 19.63
CA PRO A 408 -9.81 -38.67 20.50
C PRO A 408 -8.28 -38.74 20.31
N ALA A 409 -7.77 -38.59 19.11
CA ALA A 409 -6.33 -38.56 18.85
C ALA A 409 -5.59 -37.39 19.55
N LEU A 410 -6.24 -36.26 19.75
CA LEU A 410 -5.67 -35.14 20.52
C LEU A 410 -5.62 -35.42 22.00
N ILE A 411 -6.63 -36.14 22.53
CA ILE A 411 -6.67 -36.59 23.92
C ILE A 411 -5.55 -37.61 24.16
N ALA A 412 -5.45 -38.61 23.27
CA ALA A 412 -4.38 -39.60 23.33
C ALA A 412 -2.97 -39.03 23.20
N GLU A 413 -2.83 -37.88 22.52
CA GLU A 413 -1.55 -37.15 22.36
C GLU A 413 -1.18 -36.31 23.59
N GLY A 414 -2.07 -36.18 24.60
CA GLY A 414 -1.82 -35.43 25.84
C GLY A 414 -2.26 -33.97 25.78
N LEU A 415 -3.20 -33.59 24.88
CA LEU A 415 -3.65 -32.20 24.77
C LEU A 415 -4.33 -31.70 26.04
N ILE A 416 -5.11 -32.55 26.68
CA ILE A 416 -5.87 -32.14 27.87
C ILE A 416 -4.94 -31.91 29.05
N GLU A 417 -3.98 -32.78 29.28
CA GLU A 417 -2.94 -32.64 30.30
C GLU A 417 -2.12 -31.36 30.10
N PHE A 418 -1.78 -31.04 28.83
CA PHE A 418 -1.12 -29.78 28.50
C PHE A 418 -1.99 -28.57 28.86
N VAL A 419 -3.28 -28.60 28.53
CA VAL A 419 -4.21 -27.50 28.82
C VAL A 419 -4.42 -27.33 30.33
N GLU A 420 -4.58 -28.43 31.06
CA GLU A 420 -4.76 -28.41 32.51
C GLU A 420 -3.52 -27.89 33.26
N ALA A 421 -2.34 -28.25 32.79
CA ALA A 421 -1.06 -27.78 33.34
C ALA A 421 -0.76 -26.32 32.99
N ALA A 422 -1.35 -25.79 31.91
CA ALA A 422 -1.09 -24.43 31.48
C ALA A 422 -1.63 -23.39 32.49
N PRO A 423 -0.94 -22.23 32.64
CA PRO A 423 -1.49 -21.13 33.43
C PRO A 423 -2.74 -20.55 32.75
N ALA A 424 -3.57 -19.84 33.52
CA ALA A 424 -4.74 -19.13 32.99
C ALA A 424 -4.37 -18.17 31.86
N GLY A 425 -5.26 -18.01 30.87
CA GLY A 425 -5.07 -17.17 29.72
C GLY A 425 -4.59 -17.92 28.49
N ARG A 426 -3.79 -17.28 27.63
CA ARG A 426 -3.36 -17.82 26.33
C ARG A 426 -2.49 -19.06 26.48
N LEU A 427 -2.78 -20.11 25.72
CA LEU A 427 -1.97 -21.34 25.67
C LEU A 427 -0.65 -21.12 24.90
N PHE A 428 -0.67 -20.23 23.92
CA PHE A 428 0.48 -19.94 23.05
C PHE A 428 0.90 -18.49 23.26
N ARG A 429 2.05 -18.30 23.93
CA ARG A 429 2.60 -16.98 24.24
C ARG A 429 3.93 -16.77 23.52
N GLY A 430 4.27 -15.52 23.25
CA GLY A 430 5.60 -15.14 22.80
C GLY A 430 6.56 -14.95 23.96
N ASP A 431 7.85 -15.01 23.69
CA ASP A 431 8.90 -14.85 24.72
C ASP A 431 8.86 -13.46 25.38
N THR A 432 8.33 -12.43 24.69
CA THR A 432 8.29 -11.03 25.15
C THR A 432 6.91 -10.38 25.11
N LYS A 433 5.92 -11.01 24.48
CA LYS A 433 4.56 -10.47 24.33
C LYS A 433 3.53 -11.58 24.50
N ASP A 434 2.41 -11.27 25.17
CA ASP A 434 1.28 -12.19 25.29
C ASP A 434 0.65 -12.54 23.92
N GLU A 435 0.78 -11.68 22.95
CA GLU A 435 0.26 -11.88 21.60
C GLU A 435 1.38 -12.22 20.62
N ILE A 436 1.24 -13.35 19.95
CA ILE A 436 2.20 -13.85 18.97
C ILE A 436 1.52 -13.98 17.60
N ASP A 437 2.18 -13.51 16.55
CA ASP A 437 1.74 -13.84 15.19
C ASP A 437 2.19 -15.27 14.84
N VAL A 438 1.25 -16.20 14.96
CA VAL A 438 1.49 -17.63 14.75
C VAL A 438 1.62 -18.00 13.28
N GLN A 439 1.01 -17.25 12.37
CA GLN A 439 0.95 -17.63 10.94
C GLN A 439 2.31 -17.69 10.26
N PRO A 440 3.16 -16.66 10.30
CA PRO A 440 4.48 -16.73 9.68
C PRO A 440 5.37 -17.76 10.36
N ARG A 441 5.29 -17.92 11.68
CA ARG A 441 6.12 -18.88 12.43
C ARG A 441 5.81 -20.32 12.05
N ILE A 442 4.53 -20.72 12.04
CA ILE A 442 4.13 -22.05 11.61
C ILE A 442 4.43 -22.29 10.13
N SER A 443 4.18 -21.27 9.28
CA SER A 443 4.48 -21.41 7.85
C SER A 443 5.97 -21.63 7.59
N THR A 444 6.85 -20.87 8.24
CA THR A 444 8.31 -21.03 8.11
C THR A 444 8.77 -22.37 8.66
N TRP A 445 8.28 -22.79 9.83
CA TRP A 445 8.63 -24.07 10.43
C TRP A 445 8.21 -25.25 9.53
N VAL A 446 6.98 -25.24 9.00
CA VAL A 446 6.52 -26.28 8.06
C VAL A 446 7.35 -26.30 6.80
N ARG A 447 7.73 -25.13 6.25
CA ARG A 447 8.60 -25.05 5.06
C ARG A 447 10.04 -25.53 5.32
N GLY A 448 10.46 -25.61 6.56
CA GLY A 448 11.68 -26.33 6.96
C GLY A 448 11.54 -27.85 6.91
N LEU A 449 10.32 -28.38 6.96
CA LEU A 449 10.03 -29.81 6.86
C LEU A 449 9.64 -30.23 5.44
N ILE A 450 8.88 -29.39 4.74
CA ILE A 450 8.36 -29.62 3.37
C ILE A 450 8.77 -28.42 2.54
N THR A 451 9.75 -28.59 1.67
CA THR A 451 10.29 -27.51 0.84
C THR A 451 9.33 -27.10 -0.27
N LEU A 452 9.60 -25.96 -0.90
CA LEU A 452 8.82 -25.51 -2.07
C LEU A 452 9.01 -26.45 -3.25
N GLU A 453 10.18 -27.07 -3.40
CA GLU A 453 10.47 -28.03 -4.46
C GLU A 453 9.69 -29.34 -4.25
N GLU A 454 9.53 -29.79 -3.00
CA GLU A 454 8.73 -31.00 -2.69
C GLU A 454 7.24 -30.76 -2.94
N HIS A 455 6.69 -29.59 -2.57
CA HIS A 455 5.27 -29.25 -2.73
C HIS A 455 5.06 -27.74 -2.88
N THR A 456 5.18 -27.24 -4.10
CA THR A 456 5.06 -25.80 -4.44
C THR A 456 3.72 -25.21 -4.00
N GLU A 457 2.62 -25.91 -4.27
CA GLU A 457 1.25 -25.40 -4.05
C GLU A 457 0.76 -25.55 -2.61
N LEU A 458 1.48 -26.25 -1.74
CA LEU A 458 1.09 -26.43 -0.35
C LEU A 458 0.88 -25.07 0.34
N SER A 459 -0.26 -24.93 0.97
CA SER A 459 -0.54 -23.82 1.87
C SER A 459 -0.29 -24.23 3.33
N PRO A 460 0.89 -23.99 3.93
CA PRO A 460 1.25 -24.52 5.24
C PRO A 460 0.22 -24.23 6.34
N ASN A 461 -0.36 -23.03 6.34
CA ASN A 461 -1.33 -22.61 7.33
C ASN A 461 -2.78 -23.01 7.02
N HIS A 462 -3.10 -23.26 5.76
CA HIS A 462 -4.47 -23.54 5.33
C HIS A 462 -4.65 -24.95 4.78
N GLY A 463 -3.57 -25.61 4.44
CA GLY A 463 -3.53 -27.00 3.93
C GLY A 463 -4.17 -27.99 4.90
N TRP A 464 -4.01 -27.80 6.20
CA TRP A 464 -4.67 -28.60 7.23
C TRP A 464 -6.20 -28.57 7.10
N ARG A 465 -6.75 -27.39 6.80
CA ARG A 465 -8.20 -27.26 6.65
C ARG A 465 -8.70 -27.97 5.39
N HIS A 466 -7.92 -27.99 4.31
CA HIS A 466 -8.25 -28.77 3.12
C HIS A 466 -8.16 -30.27 3.41
N LEU A 467 -7.10 -30.72 4.06
CA LEU A 467 -6.95 -32.12 4.46
C LEU A 467 -8.08 -32.56 5.40
N PHE A 468 -8.42 -31.75 6.42
CA PHE A 468 -9.51 -32.09 7.35
C PHE A 468 -10.85 -32.25 6.64
N GLU A 469 -11.15 -31.39 5.67
CA GLU A 469 -12.35 -31.53 4.81
C GLU A 469 -12.36 -32.83 4.02
N ASP A 470 -11.19 -33.26 3.51
CA ASP A 470 -11.07 -34.52 2.77
C ASP A 470 -11.16 -35.74 3.70
N LEU A 471 -10.57 -35.65 4.91
CA LEU A 471 -10.74 -36.69 5.95
C LEU A 471 -12.21 -36.85 6.36
N CYS A 472 -12.92 -35.74 6.59
CA CYS A 472 -14.35 -35.77 6.91
C CYS A 472 -15.17 -36.43 5.78
N ARG A 473 -14.86 -36.15 4.51
CA ARG A 473 -15.54 -36.80 3.37
C ARG A 473 -15.22 -38.28 3.27
N ARG A 474 -13.95 -38.64 3.42
CA ARG A 474 -13.50 -40.03 3.45
C ARG A 474 -14.26 -40.86 4.49
N ASP A 475 -14.38 -40.27 5.69
CA ASP A 475 -14.99 -40.97 6.84
C ASP A 475 -16.49 -40.67 6.99
N ARG A 476 -17.14 -40.11 5.94
CA ARG A 476 -18.59 -39.88 5.81
C ARG A 476 -19.18 -38.99 6.92
N VAL A 477 -18.42 -38.03 7.41
CA VAL A 477 -18.94 -37.04 8.35
C VAL A 477 -20.01 -36.18 7.67
N PRO A 478 -21.20 -36.00 8.29
CA PRO A 478 -22.26 -35.17 7.74
C PRO A 478 -21.79 -33.77 7.37
N GLU A 479 -22.29 -33.25 6.26
CA GLU A 479 -21.85 -31.95 5.73
C GLU A 479 -22.06 -30.79 6.71
N GLU A 480 -23.21 -30.79 7.38
CA GLU A 480 -23.54 -29.79 8.39
C GLU A 480 -22.54 -29.78 9.56
N ALA A 481 -22.19 -30.98 10.08
CA ALA A 481 -21.21 -31.12 11.15
C ALA A 481 -19.82 -30.62 10.68
N ARG A 482 -19.41 -31.01 9.48
CA ARG A 482 -18.15 -30.56 8.86
C ARG A 482 -18.09 -29.05 8.69
N HIS A 483 -19.15 -28.42 8.18
CA HIS A 483 -19.24 -26.97 8.03
C HIS A 483 -19.24 -26.26 9.37
N TYR A 484 -19.97 -26.77 10.34
CA TYR A 484 -19.98 -26.22 11.70
C TYR A 484 -18.58 -26.27 12.34
N ILE A 485 -17.93 -27.45 12.34
CA ILE A 485 -16.60 -27.66 12.94
C ILE A 485 -15.57 -26.74 12.31
N THR A 486 -15.55 -26.65 10.98
CA THR A 486 -14.61 -25.80 10.26
C THR A 486 -14.99 -24.30 10.29
N GLY A 487 -16.21 -23.95 10.64
CA GLY A 487 -16.72 -22.56 10.57
C GLY A 487 -16.79 -22.07 9.13
N ARG A 488 -17.22 -22.92 8.20
CA ARG A 488 -17.66 -22.54 6.87
C ARG A 488 -19.10 -22.05 6.94
N THR A 489 -19.41 -21.05 6.12
CA THR A 489 -20.78 -20.57 5.89
C THR A 489 -20.97 -20.42 4.39
N ASP A 490 -22.00 -21.01 3.85
CA ASP A 490 -22.37 -20.88 2.43
C ASP A 490 -23.28 -19.65 2.19
N GLY A 491 -23.46 -18.83 3.22
CA GLY A 491 -24.23 -17.59 3.15
C GLY A 491 -25.76 -17.77 3.27
N ASN A 492 -26.25 -18.99 3.52
CA ASN A 492 -27.67 -19.26 3.73
C ASN A 492 -28.06 -19.01 5.20
N SER A 493 -29.22 -18.38 5.41
CA SER A 493 -29.75 -18.09 6.76
C SER A 493 -30.02 -19.35 7.60
N GLN A 494 -30.20 -20.52 6.99
CA GLN A 494 -30.38 -21.80 7.68
C GLN A 494 -29.16 -22.23 8.51
N GLU A 495 -27.95 -21.79 8.15
CA GLU A 495 -26.71 -22.08 8.91
C GLU A 495 -26.61 -21.36 10.28
N LEU A 496 -27.48 -20.39 10.55
CA LEU A 496 -27.56 -19.74 11.86
C LEU A 496 -28.35 -20.57 12.89
N TYR A 497 -29.14 -21.53 12.44
CA TYR A 497 -29.89 -22.45 13.31
C TYR A 497 -29.01 -23.65 13.68
N GLY A 498 -29.25 -24.24 14.86
CA GLY A 498 -28.53 -25.45 15.30
C GLY A 498 -27.20 -25.21 16.02
N ARG A 499 -26.95 -23.98 16.51
CA ARG A 499 -25.76 -23.66 17.32
C ARG A 499 -25.96 -23.80 18.83
N SER A 500 -27.06 -24.41 19.25
CA SER A 500 -27.36 -24.66 20.67
C SER A 500 -26.50 -25.79 21.26
N GLU A 501 -26.50 -25.89 22.57
CA GLU A 501 -25.78 -26.96 23.29
C GLU A 501 -26.32 -28.36 22.99
N VAL A 502 -27.57 -28.47 22.55
CA VAL A 502 -28.24 -29.72 22.16
C VAL A 502 -27.50 -30.40 20.97
N MET A 503 -26.81 -29.65 20.13
CA MET A 503 -26.08 -30.19 18.98
C MET A 503 -24.72 -30.79 19.36
N LEU A 504 -24.17 -30.47 20.51
CA LEU A 504 -22.81 -30.84 20.90
C LEU A 504 -22.55 -32.34 20.96
N PRO A 505 -23.44 -33.19 21.51
CA PRO A 505 -23.25 -34.65 21.49
C PRO A 505 -23.12 -35.19 20.05
N GLY A 506 -24.01 -34.79 19.14
CA GLY A 506 -23.97 -35.24 17.75
C GLY A 506 -22.74 -34.77 17.01
N LEU A 507 -22.24 -33.58 17.34
CA LEU A 507 -20.95 -33.07 16.79
C LEU A 507 -19.75 -33.88 17.29
N ALA A 508 -19.80 -34.34 18.56
CA ALA A 508 -18.76 -35.19 19.11
C ALA A 508 -18.79 -36.59 18.48
N ASP A 509 -19.97 -37.17 18.26
CA ASP A 509 -20.13 -38.42 17.54
C ASP A 509 -19.55 -38.31 16.12
N ALA A 510 -19.84 -37.18 15.42
CA ALA A 510 -19.31 -36.91 14.09
C ALA A 510 -17.78 -36.79 14.09
N MET A 511 -17.19 -36.18 15.14
CA MET A 511 -15.74 -36.05 15.29
C MET A 511 -15.06 -37.42 15.51
N GLU A 512 -15.66 -38.27 16.28
CA GLU A 512 -15.15 -39.61 16.58
C GLU A 512 -15.14 -40.54 15.35
N HIS A 513 -15.97 -40.26 14.33
CA HIS A 513 -15.96 -41.00 13.07
C HIS A 513 -14.69 -40.75 12.24
N ILE A 514 -13.98 -39.63 12.47
CA ILE A 514 -12.77 -39.29 11.73
C ILE A 514 -11.65 -40.20 12.22
N LYS A 515 -11.11 -41.02 11.30
CA LYS A 515 -9.99 -41.91 11.64
C LYS A 515 -8.71 -41.11 11.86
N PRO A 516 -7.95 -41.44 12.91
CA PRO A 516 -6.67 -40.79 13.17
C PRO A 516 -5.70 -40.90 11.97
N ILE A 517 -4.89 -39.86 11.79
CA ILE A 517 -3.74 -39.91 10.90
C ILE A 517 -2.72 -40.85 11.55
N PRO A 518 -2.34 -41.98 10.89
CA PRO A 518 -1.44 -42.94 11.49
C PRO A 518 -0.04 -42.34 11.63
N ILE A 519 0.44 -42.21 12.87
CA ILE A 519 1.78 -41.72 13.18
C ILE A 519 2.43 -42.79 14.02
N ASP A 520 3.60 -43.25 13.56
CA ASP A 520 4.33 -44.28 14.27
C ASP A 520 4.63 -43.85 15.71
N HIS A 521 4.24 -44.68 16.67
CA HIS A 521 4.66 -44.55 18.06
C HIS A 521 6.12 -45.04 18.15
N LYS A 522 7.08 -44.12 18.11
CA LYS A 522 8.43 -44.40 18.54
C LYS A 522 8.75 -43.67 19.82
#